data_a475ab72be895405d66ed6abff6123de
#
_entry.id   a475ab72be895405d66ed6abff6123de
#
_cell.length_a   1.000
_cell.length_b   1.000
_cell.length_c   1.000
_cell.angle_alpha   90.00
_cell.angle_beta   90.00
_cell.angle_gamma   90.00
#
_symmetry.space_group_name_H-M   'P 1'
#
loop_
_entity.id
_entity.type
_entity.pdbx_description
1 polymer ?
#
loop_
_entity_poly.entity_id
_entity_poly.type
_entity_poly.pdbx_seq_one_letter_code
_entity_poly.pdbx_strand_id
1 'polypeptide(L)'
;WVWERKFEVDSLCYPIQLSWLFWKATGRTDIFDKTFFDTMNTIVSLWKREQNHANDSDYYFIRNTDLAQDTLSHNGQGAPCTITGMTWCGFRPSDDSCVYPYLIPSNMFACVVLGYLAEIYREVAHNESQAEETEKLASRIRAGIEEYGVVNHPKFGKIYVYETDGMGNYTYMDDANVPSLMSIPYLGYCSPDDPVYQNTRRYVLSHENPYYFEGSFAKGVGSPHTPPQYIWQIALSMQGLTSTSREERLQLL
;
A
#
# COMPACT_ATOMS: atom_id res chain seq x y z
N TRP A 1 -24.86 6.88 3.08
CA TRP A 1 -24.19 7.29 4.29
C TRP A 1 -22.72 6.93 4.20
N VAL A 2 -21.83 7.90 4.42
CA VAL A 2 -20.40 7.69 4.63
C VAL A 2 -20.15 7.83 6.12
N TRP A 3 -19.57 6.80 6.76
CA TRP A 3 -19.28 6.83 8.19
C TRP A 3 -18.22 7.86 8.50
N GLU A 4 -17.12 7.80 7.73
CA GLU A 4 -16.03 8.77 7.80
C GLU A 4 -15.42 8.96 6.42
N ARG A 5 -14.56 9.97 6.28
CA ARG A 5 -13.95 10.35 5.00
C ARG A 5 -12.43 10.20 5.03
N LYS A 6 -11.91 9.24 5.81
CA LYS A 6 -10.48 8.89 5.75
C LYS A 6 -10.15 8.42 4.33
N PHE A 7 -9.09 8.95 3.76
CA PHE A 7 -8.63 8.57 2.44
C PHE A 7 -7.45 7.62 2.55
N GLU A 8 -7.67 6.41 2.08
CA GLU A 8 -6.71 5.31 2.00
C GLU A 8 -6.62 4.86 0.54
N VAL A 9 -5.40 4.77 0.02
CA VAL A 9 -5.16 4.35 -1.38
C VAL A 9 -5.57 2.91 -1.59
N ASP A 10 -5.30 2.03 -0.64
CA ASP A 10 -5.60 0.60 -0.72
C ASP A 10 -7.09 0.29 -0.70
N SER A 11 -7.92 1.07 0.00
CA SER A 11 -9.38 0.93 -0.04
C SER A 11 -9.94 0.98 -1.47
N LEU A 12 -9.29 1.73 -2.37
CA LEU A 12 -9.64 1.82 -3.78
C LEU A 12 -9.01 0.71 -4.64
N CYS A 13 -7.99 0.03 -4.15
CA CYS A 13 -7.35 -1.07 -4.85
C CYS A 13 -8.19 -2.36 -4.82
N TYR A 14 -8.82 -2.65 -3.68
CA TYR A 14 -9.54 -3.90 -3.48
C TYR A 14 -10.71 -4.14 -4.46
N PRO A 15 -11.54 -3.16 -4.81
CA PRO A 15 -12.59 -3.34 -5.83
C PRO A 15 -12.01 -3.76 -7.19
N ILE A 16 -10.89 -3.19 -7.61
CA ILE A 16 -10.22 -3.54 -8.86
C ILE A 16 -9.68 -4.97 -8.78
N GLN A 17 -8.96 -5.29 -7.71
CA GLN A 17 -8.40 -6.64 -7.51
C GLN A 17 -9.49 -7.71 -7.48
N LEU A 18 -10.57 -7.48 -6.72
CA LEU A 18 -11.67 -8.44 -6.61
C LEU A 18 -12.33 -8.68 -7.96
N SER A 19 -12.58 -7.63 -8.73
CA SER A 19 -13.22 -7.73 -10.05
C SER A 19 -12.34 -8.49 -11.04
N TRP A 20 -11.04 -8.24 -11.04
CA TRP A 20 -10.09 -8.95 -11.89
C TRP A 20 -9.98 -10.43 -11.50
N LEU A 21 -9.82 -10.73 -10.20
CA LEU A 21 -9.77 -12.11 -9.69
C LEU A 21 -11.05 -12.89 -10.00
N PHE A 22 -12.22 -12.26 -9.85
CA PHE A 22 -13.51 -12.85 -10.20
C PHE A 22 -13.56 -13.18 -11.68
N TRP A 23 -13.17 -12.24 -12.54
CA TRP A 23 -13.13 -12.50 -13.98
C TRP A 23 -12.17 -13.63 -14.35
N LYS A 24 -10.95 -13.60 -13.83
CA LYS A 24 -9.96 -14.67 -14.11
C LYS A 24 -10.40 -16.04 -13.61
N ALA A 25 -11.09 -16.11 -12.49
CA ALA A 25 -11.58 -17.37 -11.92
C ALA A 25 -12.81 -17.92 -12.62
N THR A 26 -13.69 -17.06 -13.14
CA THR A 26 -15.01 -17.46 -13.65
C THR A 26 -15.20 -17.28 -15.15
N GLY A 27 -14.39 -16.47 -15.80
CA GLY A 27 -14.56 -16.02 -17.18
C GLY A 27 -15.74 -15.05 -17.40
N ARG A 28 -16.46 -14.69 -16.33
CA ARG A 28 -17.63 -13.81 -16.43
C ARG A 28 -17.21 -12.37 -16.61
N THR A 29 -17.87 -11.67 -17.55
CA THR A 29 -17.64 -10.25 -17.89
C THR A 29 -18.85 -9.38 -17.64
N ASP A 30 -19.98 -9.94 -17.21
CA ASP A 30 -21.24 -9.22 -16.98
C ASP A 30 -21.17 -8.19 -15.83
N ILE A 31 -20.15 -8.27 -14.98
CA ILE A 31 -19.88 -7.27 -13.93
C ILE A 31 -19.25 -5.99 -14.47
N PHE A 32 -18.67 -6.01 -15.66
CA PHE A 32 -17.99 -4.86 -16.27
C PHE A 32 -18.97 -3.99 -17.08
N ASP A 33 -19.93 -3.44 -16.36
CA ASP A 33 -20.93 -2.53 -16.93
C ASP A 33 -20.47 -1.06 -16.94
N LYS A 34 -21.34 -0.17 -17.38
CA LYS A 34 -21.06 1.28 -17.36
C LYS A 34 -20.72 1.78 -15.96
N THR A 35 -21.40 1.29 -14.93
CA THR A 35 -21.17 1.71 -13.54
C THR A 35 -19.76 1.33 -13.07
N PHE A 36 -19.32 0.12 -13.42
CA PHE A 36 -17.97 -0.31 -13.15
C PHE A 36 -16.95 0.65 -13.78
N PHE A 37 -17.03 0.89 -15.08
CA PHE A 37 -16.05 1.75 -15.77
C PHE A 37 -16.10 3.21 -15.30
N ASP A 38 -17.26 3.76 -15.01
CA ASP A 38 -17.39 5.12 -14.45
C ASP A 38 -16.71 5.19 -13.07
N THR A 39 -16.86 4.14 -12.25
CA THR A 39 -16.20 4.04 -10.94
C THR A 39 -14.67 3.93 -11.09
N MET A 40 -14.18 3.08 -11.99
CA MET A 40 -12.74 2.95 -12.24
C MET A 40 -12.13 4.25 -12.75
N ASN A 41 -12.81 4.96 -13.65
CA ASN A 41 -12.37 6.27 -14.12
C ASN A 41 -12.31 7.29 -12.98
N THR A 42 -13.24 7.23 -12.04
CA THR A 42 -13.25 8.10 -10.85
C THR A 42 -12.01 7.80 -9.96
N ILE A 43 -11.73 6.53 -9.70
CA ILE A 43 -10.56 6.09 -8.92
C ILE A 43 -9.25 6.57 -9.58
N VAL A 44 -9.08 6.30 -10.88
CA VAL A 44 -7.89 6.69 -11.63
C VAL A 44 -7.72 8.22 -11.65
N SER A 45 -8.81 8.97 -11.82
CA SER A 45 -8.79 10.43 -11.81
C SER A 45 -8.42 10.98 -10.42
N LEU A 46 -8.91 10.35 -9.35
CA LEU A 46 -8.54 10.69 -7.98
C LEU A 46 -7.05 10.45 -7.75
N TRP A 47 -6.52 9.26 -8.08
CA TRP A 47 -5.09 8.97 -7.91
C TRP A 47 -4.20 9.92 -8.73
N LYS A 48 -4.61 10.31 -9.95
CA LYS A 48 -3.89 11.33 -10.75
C LYS A 48 -3.88 12.70 -10.06
N ARG A 49 -4.99 13.13 -9.47
CA ARG A 49 -5.10 14.37 -8.70
C ARG A 49 -4.19 14.34 -7.48
N GLU A 50 -4.25 13.26 -6.73
CA GLU A 50 -3.49 13.09 -5.50
C GLU A 50 -1.97 12.92 -5.72
N GLN A 51 -1.49 12.81 -6.97
CA GLN A 51 -0.05 12.94 -7.26
C GLN A 51 0.51 14.35 -6.98
N ASN A 52 -0.35 15.36 -6.94
CA ASN A 52 -0.02 16.74 -6.60
C ASN A 52 -1.00 17.29 -5.56
N HIS A 53 -1.14 16.56 -4.46
CA HIS A 53 -2.12 16.83 -3.41
C HIS A 53 -2.15 18.28 -2.98
N ALA A 54 -0.99 18.91 -2.70
CA ALA A 54 -0.90 20.25 -2.19
C ALA A 54 -1.52 21.33 -3.10
N ASN A 55 -1.57 21.13 -4.43
CA ASN A 55 -2.06 22.12 -5.39
C ASN A 55 -3.37 21.73 -6.04
N ASP A 56 -3.66 20.43 -6.20
CA ASP A 56 -4.75 19.94 -7.02
C ASP A 56 -5.88 19.30 -6.20
N SER A 57 -5.67 19.06 -4.89
CA SER A 57 -6.65 18.42 -4.02
C SER A 57 -7.31 19.39 -3.04
N ASP A 58 -8.63 19.28 -2.92
CA ASP A 58 -9.42 19.96 -1.89
C ASP A 58 -9.67 19.05 -0.67
N TYR A 59 -9.05 17.87 -0.64
CA TYR A 59 -9.25 16.93 0.44
C TYR A 59 -8.59 17.40 1.72
N TYR A 60 -9.33 17.31 2.81
CA TYR A 60 -8.81 17.45 4.17
C TYR A 60 -9.59 16.53 5.10
N PHE A 61 -8.97 16.15 6.20
CA PHE A 61 -9.63 15.39 7.26
C PHE A 61 -9.21 15.87 8.64
N ILE A 62 -10.20 16.33 9.40
CA ILE A 62 -10.05 16.74 10.80
C ILE A 62 -11.10 16.02 11.62
N ARG A 63 -10.66 15.38 12.69
CA ARG A 63 -11.52 14.79 13.72
C ARG A 63 -11.20 15.43 15.05
N ASN A 64 -12.24 15.77 15.83
CA ASN A 64 -12.06 16.18 17.22
C ASN A 64 -11.84 14.92 18.06
N THR A 65 -10.61 14.66 18.43
CA THR A 65 -10.16 13.43 19.11
C THR A 65 -8.92 13.73 19.96
N ASP A 66 -8.74 12.94 21.02
CA ASP A 66 -7.53 12.96 21.85
C ASP A 66 -6.39 12.10 21.25
N LEU A 67 -6.69 11.35 20.20
CA LEU A 67 -5.73 10.48 19.52
C LEU A 67 -5.12 11.19 18.31
N ALA A 68 -3.86 11.58 18.40
CA ALA A 68 -3.18 12.32 17.34
C ALA A 68 -3.15 11.59 15.98
N GLN A 69 -3.12 10.26 15.99
CA GLN A 69 -3.14 9.42 14.79
C GLN A 69 -4.51 9.30 14.13
N ASP A 70 -5.58 9.76 14.77
CA ASP A 70 -6.96 9.67 14.25
C ASP A 70 -7.40 10.93 13.48
N THR A 71 -6.47 11.81 13.20
CA THR A 71 -6.69 13.05 12.42
C THR A 71 -5.43 13.40 11.64
N LEU A 72 -5.57 14.18 10.55
CA LEU A 72 -4.43 14.64 9.78
C LEU A 72 -3.78 15.90 10.40
N SER A 73 -2.46 15.97 10.31
CA SER A 73 -1.69 17.16 10.67
C SER A 73 -1.95 18.35 9.73
N HIS A 74 -1.35 19.51 9.99
CA HIS A 74 -1.40 20.70 9.11
C HIS A 74 -2.83 21.08 8.71
N ASN A 75 -3.70 21.26 9.71
CA ASN A 75 -5.11 21.61 9.50
C ASN A 75 -5.86 20.59 8.61
N GLY A 76 -5.54 19.33 8.75
CA GLY A 76 -6.20 18.26 8.01
C GLY A 76 -5.63 17.95 6.63
N GLN A 77 -4.56 18.61 6.22
CA GLN A 77 -3.94 18.41 4.90
C GLN A 77 -2.82 17.36 4.89
N GLY A 78 -2.46 16.83 6.06
CA GLY A 78 -1.33 15.90 6.19
C GLY A 78 0.04 16.60 6.16
N ALA A 79 1.12 15.83 6.23
CA ALA A 79 2.47 16.36 6.22
C ALA A 79 2.83 16.94 4.83
N PRO A 80 3.65 18.01 4.77
CA PRO A 80 4.18 18.52 3.51
C PRO A 80 4.97 17.44 2.76
N CYS A 81 4.89 17.49 1.43
CA CYS A 81 5.60 16.57 0.54
C CYS A 81 5.94 17.23 -0.79
N THR A 82 6.87 16.62 -1.54
CA THR A 82 7.14 16.99 -2.94
C THR A 82 6.40 16.05 -3.89
N ILE A 83 6.34 16.43 -5.17
CA ILE A 83 5.76 15.57 -6.22
C ILE A 83 6.75 14.45 -6.52
N THR A 84 6.31 13.20 -6.37
CA THR A 84 7.14 11.99 -6.57
C THR A 84 6.67 11.11 -7.73
N GLY A 85 5.48 11.40 -8.27
CA GLY A 85 4.80 10.48 -9.18
C GLY A 85 3.97 9.40 -8.47
N MET A 86 4.13 9.21 -7.16
CA MET A 86 3.23 8.38 -6.35
C MET A 86 1.93 9.12 -6.02
N THR A 87 0.89 8.39 -5.63
CA THR A 87 -0.36 8.98 -5.14
C THR A 87 -0.28 9.20 -3.63
N TRP A 88 -0.70 10.37 -3.17
CA TRP A 88 -0.78 10.77 -1.77
C TRP A 88 -1.78 9.88 -1.02
N CYS A 89 -1.51 9.61 0.25
CA CYS A 89 -2.34 8.79 1.13
C CYS A 89 -2.47 9.48 2.49
N GLY A 90 -3.70 9.63 2.98
CA GLY A 90 -3.94 10.26 4.28
C GLY A 90 -3.78 9.31 5.45
N PHE A 91 -4.24 8.08 5.26
CA PHE A 91 -4.33 7.09 6.32
C PHE A 91 -3.76 5.74 5.88
N ARG A 92 -3.25 5.00 6.85
CA ARG A 92 -2.75 3.63 6.73
C ARG A 92 -3.92 2.64 6.72
N PRO A 93 -3.71 1.40 6.29
CA PRO A 93 -4.72 0.32 6.42
C PRO A 93 -5.17 0.04 7.86
N SER A 94 -4.47 0.58 8.84
CA SER A 94 -4.80 0.52 10.28
C SER A 94 -5.68 1.67 10.76
N ASP A 95 -6.18 2.53 9.87
CA ASP A 95 -6.88 3.78 10.19
C ASP A 95 -6.00 4.89 10.80
N ASP A 96 -4.74 4.65 11.09
CA ASP A 96 -3.82 5.66 11.59
C ASP A 96 -3.38 6.62 10.47
N SER A 97 -3.28 7.91 10.79
CA SER A 97 -2.77 8.90 9.83
C SER A 97 -1.31 8.62 9.45
N CYS A 98 -1.00 8.77 8.17
CA CYS A 98 0.36 8.68 7.67
C CYS A 98 1.24 9.78 8.29
N VAL A 99 2.44 9.43 8.73
CA VAL A 99 3.46 10.42 9.15
C VAL A 99 3.99 11.15 7.92
N TYR A 100 4.28 10.41 6.86
CA TYR A 100 4.63 10.93 5.54
C TYR A 100 3.66 10.38 4.50
N PRO A 101 3.14 11.21 3.59
CA PRO A 101 1.93 10.87 2.85
C PRO A 101 2.11 9.90 1.69
N TYR A 102 3.33 9.52 1.32
CA TYR A 102 3.52 8.46 0.33
C TYR A 102 3.75 7.12 1.03
N LEU A 103 2.65 6.43 1.32
CA LEU A 103 2.64 5.08 1.88
C LEU A 103 3.07 4.09 0.79
N ILE A 104 4.28 3.52 0.95
CA ILE A 104 4.93 2.71 -0.09
C ILE A 104 4.16 1.42 -0.40
N PRO A 105 3.72 0.60 0.59
CA PRO A 105 2.98 -0.63 0.28
C PRO A 105 1.66 -0.37 -0.46
N SER A 106 0.92 0.69 -0.10
CA SER A 106 -0.34 1.04 -0.78
C SER A 106 -0.10 1.54 -2.21
N ASN A 107 0.97 2.30 -2.46
CA ASN A 107 1.38 2.69 -3.81
C ASN A 107 1.84 1.49 -4.65
N MET A 108 2.50 0.49 -4.05
CA MET A 108 2.83 -0.77 -4.71
C MET A 108 1.57 -1.53 -5.11
N PHE A 109 0.58 -1.60 -4.23
CA PHE A 109 -0.69 -2.25 -4.54
C PHE A 109 -1.44 -1.50 -5.65
N ALA A 110 -1.43 -0.16 -5.64
CA ALA A 110 -1.99 0.65 -6.73
C ALA A 110 -1.32 0.32 -8.08
N CYS A 111 0.01 0.18 -8.14
CA CYS A 111 0.71 -0.25 -9.35
C CYS A 111 0.19 -1.60 -9.89
N VAL A 112 -0.01 -2.57 -9.01
CA VAL A 112 -0.47 -3.91 -9.40
C VAL A 112 -1.88 -3.86 -9.96
N VAL A 113 -2.80 -3.22 -9.24
CA VAL A 113 -4.20 -3.19 -9.66
C VAL A 113 -4.44 -2.31 -10.88
N LEU A 114 -3.60 -1.29 -11.12
CA LEU A 114 -3.62 -0.55 -12.38
C LEU A 114 -3.24 -1.44 -13.56
N GLY A 115 -2.32 -2.40 -13.38
CA GLY A 115 -2.03 -3.42 -14.39
C GLY A 115 -3.25 -4.32 -14.66
N TYR A 116 -3.96 -4.74 -13.61
CA TYR A 116 -5.21 -5.50 -13.75
C TYR A 116 -6.30 -4.70 -14.47
N LEU A 117 -6.42 -3.42 -14.14
CA LEU A 117 -7.41 -2.55 -14.79
C LEU A 117 -7.07 -2.32 -16.27
N ALA A 118 -5.80 -2.15 -16.60
CA ALA A 118 -5.37 -2.04 -18.01
C ALA A 118 -5.71 -3.30 -18.81
N GLU A 119 -5.54 -4.48 -18.22
CA GLU A 119 -5.94 -5.76 -18.83
C GLU A 119 -7.46 -5.81 -19.06
N ILE A 120 -8.27 -5.39 -18.08
CA ILE A 120 -9.74 -5.30 -18.21
C ILE A 120 -10.12 -4.34 -19.34
N TYR A 121 -9.51 -3.16 -19.41
CA TYR A 121 -9.77 -2.20 -20.50
C TYR A 121 -9.42 -2.79 -21.87
N ARG A 122 -8.30 -3.50 -21.98
CA ARG A 122 -7.84 -4.08 -23.24
C ARG A 122 -8.69 -5.27 -23.68
N GLU A 123 -8.90 -6.24 -22.80
CA GLU A 123 -9.50 -7.52 -23.16
C GLU A 123 -11.04 -7.53 -23.10
N VAL A 124 -11.62 -6.75 -22.17
CA VAL A 124 -13.09 -6.75 -21.98
C VAL A 124 -13.74 -5.54 -22.62
N ALA A 125 -13.20 -4.35 -22.38
CA ALA A 125 -13.78 -3.12 -22.94
C ALA A 125 -13.29 -2.82 -24.36
N HIS A 126 -12.25 -3.50 -24.86
CA HIS A 126 -11.60 -3.22 -26.16
C HIS A 126 -11.17 -1.76 -26.32
N ASN A 127 -10.70 -1.15 -25.23
CA ASN A 127 -10.29 0.25 -25.14
C ASN A 127 -8.79 0.37 -24.87
N GLU A 128 -7.99 0.28 -25.93
CA GLU A 128 -6.53 0.35 -25.85
C GLU A 128 -6.04 1.69 -25.31
N SER A 129 -6.66 2.80 -25.69
CA SER A 129 -6.27 4.14 -25.22
C SER A 129 -6.37 4.26 -23.68
N GLN A 130 -7.43 3.72 -23.10
CA GLN A 130 -7.61 3.74 -21.63
C GLN A 130 -6.66 2.77 -20.93
N ALA A 131 -6.38 1.62 -21.56
CA ALA A 131 -5.39 0.67 -21.06
C ALA A 131 -3.99 1.31 -20.98
N GLU A 132 -3.54 1.96 -22.07
CA GLU A 132 -2.24 2.66 -22.10
C GLU A 132 -2.16 3.81 -21.07
N GLU A 133 -3.23 4.58 -20.90
CA GLU A 133 -3.25 5.65 -19.89
C GLU A 133 -3.10 5.10 -18.47
N THR A 134 -3.75 3.97 -18.21
CA THR A 134 -3.69 3.28 -16.91
C THR A 134 -2.29 2.73 -16.67
N GLU A 135 -1.66 2.10 -17.67
CA GLU A 135 -0.28 1.62 -17.62
C GLU A 135 0.74 2.76 -17.42
N LYS A 136 0.53 3.91 -18.06
CA LYS A 136 1.37 5.10 -17.84
C LYS A 136 1.30 5.61 -16.40
N LEU A 137 0.12 5.57 -15.78
CA LEU A 137 -0.02 5.91 -14.36
C LEU A 137 0.72 4.91 -13.47
N ALA A 138 0.52 3.60 -13.70
CA ALA A 138 1.23 2.54 -12.97
C ALA A 138 2.76 2.70 -13.07
N SER A 139 3.27 2.96 -14.28
CA SER A 139 4.70 3.17 -14.52
C SER A 139 5.25 4.39 -13.80
N ARG A 140 4.48 5.47 -13.73
CA ARG A 140 4.85 6.70 -13.01
C ARG A 140 4.93 6.47 -11.50
N ILE A 141 3.94 5.78 -10.93
CA ILE A 141 3.93 5.42 -9.51
C ILE A 141 5.12 4.52 -9.20
N ARG A 142 5.37 3.51 -10.03
CA ARG A 142 6.52 2.60 -9.87
C ARG A 142 7.86 3.35 -9.87
N ALA A 143 8.07 4.27 -10.82
CA ALA A 143 9.28 5.09 -10.86
C ALA A 143 9.45 5.93 -9.57
N GLY A 144 8.37 6.49 -9.04
CA GLY A 144 8.39 7.20 -7.76
C GLY A 144 8.76 6.29 -6.58
N ILE A 145 8.24 5.06 -6.54
CA ILE A 145 8.61 4.08 -5.51
C ILE A 145 10.10 3.75 -5.60
N GLU A 146 10.62 3.50 -6.81
CA GLU A 146 12.03 3.16 -7.02
C GLU A 146 12.97 4.31 -6.62
N GLU A 147 12.59 5.55 -6.89
CA GLU A 147 13.39 6.74 -6.60
C GLU A 147 13.33 7.17 -5.12
N TYR A 148 12.14 7.15 -4.51
CA TYR A 148 11.91 7.72 -3.17
C TYR A 148 11.59 6.69 -2.09
N GLY A 149 11.19 5.49 -2.48
CA GLY A 149 10.78 4.41 -1.57
C GLY A 149 11.87 3.40 -1.26
N VAL A 150 13.04 3.47 -1.92
CA VAL A 150 14.16 2.56 -1.70
C VAL A 150 15.35 3.30 -1.11
N VAL A 151 15.85 2.82 0.02
CA VAL A 151 16.99 3.44 0.72
C VAL A 151 18.07 2.42 1.04
N ASN A 152 19.31 2.89 1.27
CA ASN A 152 20.43 2.07 1.74
C ASN A 152 20.45 2.03 3.27
N HIS A 153 19.96 0.95 3.86
CA HIS A 153 20.06 0.74 5.29
C HIS A 153 21.44 0.18 5.67
N PRO A 154 22.11 0.72 6.73
CA PRO A 154 23.51 0.32 7.07
C PRO A 154 23.68 -1.18 7.33
N LYS A 155 22.64 -1.85 7.87
CA LYS A 155 22.69 -3.25 8.28
C LYS A 155 22.10 -4.22 7.25
N PHE A 156 21.10 -3.78 6.50
CA PHE A 156 20.33 -4.65 5.61
C PHE A 156 20.59 -4.43 4.13
N GLY A 157 21.30 -3.36 3.75
CA GLY A 157 21.48 -2.96 2.37
C GLY A 157 20.25 -2.21 1.82
N LYS A 158 19.96 -2.34 0.52
CA LYS A 158 18.77 -1.70 -0.06
C LYS A 158 17.49 -2.32 0.49
N ILE A 159 16.62 -1.49 1.06
CA ILE A 159 15.29 -1.87 1.59
C ILE A 159 14.24 -0.87 1.11
N TYR A 160 12.99 -1.29 1.10
CA TYR A 160 11.85 -0.39 1.01
C TYR A 160 11.60 0.26 2.38
N VAL A 161 11.24 1.56 2.37
CA VAL A 161 10.73 2.28 3.54
C VAL A 161 9.19 2.15 3.58
N TYR A 162 8.60 2.40 4.75
CA TYR A 162 7.14 2.29 4.89
C TYR A 162 6.43 3.52 4.34
N GLU A 163 6.91 4.72 4.70
CA GLU A 163 6.39 6.01 4.23
C GLU A 163 7.54 6.94 3.84
N THR A 164 7.28 7.87 2.92
CA THR A 164 8.20 8.95 2.58
C THR A 164 7.43 10.23 2.21
N ASP A 165 8.10 11.39 2.31
CA ASP A 165 7.61 12.68 1.83
C ASP A 165 8.19 13.09 0.45
N GLY A 166 9.15 12.30 -0.06
CA GLY A 166 9.89 12.60 -1.28
C GLY A 166 10.97 13.69 -1.12
N MET A 167 11.16 14.24 0.08
CA MET A 167 12.16 15.28 0.39
C MET A 167 13.34 14.73 1.20
N GLY A 168 13.44 13.41 1.33
CA GLY A 168 14.49 12.72 2.07
C GLY A 168 14.08 12.28 3.48
N ASN A 169 12.84 12.50 3.89
CA ASN A 169 12.31 11.96 5.13
C ASN A 169 11.51 10.68 4.85
N TYR A 170 11.63 9.71 5.74
CA TYR A 170 10.95 8.42 5.62
C TYR A 170 10.82 7.73 6.98
N THR A 171 9.92 6.76 7.08
CA THR A 171 9.75 5.93 8.28
C THR A 171 10.37 4.55 8.07
N TYR A 172 11.18 4.13 9.06
CA TYR A 172 11.66 2.77 9.20
C TYR A 172 10.72 2.00 10.12
N MET A 173 9.74 1.33 9.54
CA MET A 173 8.79 0.45 10.24
C MET A 173 8.11 -0.50 9.26
N ASP A 174 7.33 -1.43 9.76
CA ASP A 174 6.22 -2.07 9.07
C ASP A 174 5.03 -2.15 10.01
N ASP A 175 3.84 -2.19 9.47
CA ASP A 175 2.57 -2.37 10.17
C ASP A 175 1.97 -3.72 9.78
N ALA A 176 1.33 -4.40 10.73
CA ALA A 176 0.70 -5.71 10.50
C ALA A 176 -0.44 -5.70 9.48
N ASN A 177 -1.06 -4.54 9.25
CA ASN A 177 -2.20 -4.41 8.34
C ASN A 177 -1.75 -4.44 6.87
N VAL A 178 -2.52 -5.14 6.04
CA VAL A 178 -2.25 -5.27 4.60
C VAL A 178 -2.96 -4.14 3.85
N PRO A 179 -2.27 -3.44 2.96
CA PRO A 179 -0.89 -3.62 2.46
C PRO A 179 0.20 -3.23 3.47
N SER A 180 1.21 -4.08 3.59
CA SER A 180 2.40 -3.89 4.41
C SER A 180 3.65 -4.20 3.60
N LEU A 181 4.84 -3.84 4.09
CA LEU A 181 6.10 -4.22 3.44
C LEU A 181 6.26 -5.75 3.38
N MET A 182 5.77 -6.47 4.39
CA MET A 182 5.75 -7.94 4.41
C MET A 182 4.86 -8.50 3.28
N SER A 183 3.74 -7.86 2.96
CA SER A 183 2.75 -8.36 2.02
C SER A 183 3.06 -8.11 0.55
N ILE A 184 4.13 -7.41 0.20
CA ILE A 184 4.45 -6.98 -1.18
C ILE A 184 4.39 -8.12 -2.20
N PRO A 185 4.98 -9.31 -1.98
CA PRO A 185 4.88 -10.41 -2.94
C PRO A 185 3.48 -11.03 -3.02
N TYR A 186 2.75 -11.08 -1.90
CA TYR A 186 1.37 -11.54 -1.86
C TYR A 186 0.46 -10.64 -2.71
N LEU A 187 0.71 -9.34 -2.70
CA LEU A 187 0.00 -8.38 -3.53
C LEU A 187 0.40 -8.44 -5.02
N GLY A 188 1.50 -9.13 -5.35
CA GLY A 188 1.95 -9.31 -6.72
C GLY A 188 2.91 -8.23 -7.26
N TYR A 189 3.44 -7.35 -6.40
CA TYR A 189 4.33 -6.27 -6.83
C TYR A 189 5.71 -6.77 -7.26
N CYS A 190 6.27 -7.74 -6.55
CA CYS A 190 7.55 -8.38 -6.87
C CYS A 190 7.55 -9.87 -6.52
N SER A 191 8.59 -10.58 -6.97
CA SER A 191 8.84 -11.95 -6.53
C SER A 191 9.20 -12.00 -5.04
N PRO A 192 8.83 -13.07 -4.30
CA PRO A 192 9.32 -13.29 -2.96
C PRO A 192 10.86 -13.43 -2.89
N ASP A 193 11.53 -13.73 -4.00
CA ASP A 193 13.00 -13.83 -4.10
C ASP A 193 13.67 -12.49 -4.51
N ASP A 194 12.91 -11.41 -4.70
CA ASP A 194 13.47 -10.09 -5.02
C ASP A 194 14.48 -9.65 -3.94
N PRO A 195 15.70 -9.24 -4.32
CA PRO A 195 16.75 -8.91 -3.35
C PRO A 195 16.40 -7.74 -2.42
N VAL A 196 15.70 -6.71 -2.93
CA VAL A 196 15.29 -5.56 -2.11
C VAL A 196 14.20 -5.99 -1.15
N TYR A 197 13.25 -6.79 -1.62
CA TYR A 197 12.22 -7.38 -0.75
C TYR A 197 12.83 -8.29 0.33
N GLN A 198 13.77 -9.17 -0.01
CA GLN A 198 14.40 -10.05 0.97
C GLN A 198 15.19 -9.27 2.03
N ASN A 199 15.83 -8.18 1.66
CA ASN A 199 16.47 -7.27 2.60
C ASN A 199 15.43 -6.59 3.50
N THR A 200 14.35 -6.10 2.91
CA THR A 200 13.22 -5.47 3.63
C THR A 200 12.58 -6.47 4.61
N ARG A 201 12.34 -7.70 4.16
CA ARG A 201 11.78 -8.75 5.00
C ARG A 201 12.67 -9.06 6.23
N ARG A 202 14.00 -9.13 6.03
CA ARG A 202 14.94 -9.30 7.15
C ARG A 202 14.92 -8.12 8.13
N TYR A 203 14.76 -6.91 7.61
CA TYR A 203 14.57 -5.72 8.42
C TYR A 203 13.25 -5.79 9.22
N VAL A 204 12.13 -6.05 8.55
CA VAL A 204 10.79 -6.12 9.15
C VAL A 204 10.70 -7.17 10.27
N LEU A 205 11.37 -8.30 10.10
CA LEU A 205 11.45 -9.41 11.08
C LEU A 205 12.65 -9.28 12.04
N SER A 206 13.04 -8.06 12.38
CA SER A 206 14.12 -7.79 13.33
C SER A 206 13.72 -6.69 14.32
N HIS A 207 14.47 -6.58 15.42
CA HIS A 207 14.28 -5.52 16.41
C HIS A 207 14.60 -4.09 15.90
N GLU A 208 15.11 -3.95 14.67
CA GLU A 208 15.22 -2.65 13.99
C GLU A 208 13.84 -2.11 13.56
N ASN A 209 12.86 -3.00 13.34
CA ASN A 209 11.46 -2.61 13.21
C ASN A 209 10.86 -2.40 14.60
N PRO A 210 10.42 -1.18 14.97
CA PRO A 210 9.89 -0.88 16.30
C PRO A 210 8.61 -1.66 16.66
N TYR A 211 7.95 -2.24 15.67
CA TYR A 211 6.72 -3.02 15.84
C TYR A 211 6.93 -4.53 15.69
N TYR A 212 8.19 -4.99 15.66
CA TYR A 212 8.51 -6.41 15.79
C TYR A 212 8.62 -6.79 17.26
N PHE A 213 7.81 -7.76 17.68
CA PHE A 213 7.75 -8.21 19.06
C PHE A 213 8.05 -9.70 19.17
N GLU A 214 8.62 -10.09 20.31
CA GLU A 214 8.90 -11.48 20.66
C GLU A 214 8.19 -11.85 21.96
N GLY A 215 7.32 -12.85 21.89
CA GLY A 215 6.65 -13.45 23.03
C GLY A 215 7.09 -14.89 23.26
N SER A 216 6.56 -15.51 24.31
CA SER A 216 6.88 -16.92 24.65
C SER A 216 6.35 -17.94 23.64
N PHE A 217 5.30 -17.61 22.88
CA PHE A 217 4.65 -18.51 21.94
C PHE A 217 4.84 -18.12 20.48
N ALA A 218 4.99 -16.83 20.21
CA ALA A 218 5.15 -16.31 18.84
C ALA A 218 6.05 -15.09 18.83
N LYS A 219 6.60 -14.82 17.66
CA LYS A 219 7.28 -13.57 17.33
C LYS A 219 6.82 -13.08 15.97
N GLY A 220 6.67 -11.77 15.83
CA GLY A 220 6.12 -11.20 14.58
C GLY A 220 5.81 -9.72 14.72
N VAL A 221 5.20 -9.19 13.67
CA VAL A 221 4.88 -7.76 13.54
C VAL A 221 3.55 -7.45 14.22
N GLY A 222 3.51 -6.36 14.96
CA GLY A 222 2.33 -5.72 15.49
C GLY A 222 2.00 -4.43 14.73
N SER A 223 1.30 -3.51 15.40
CA SER A 223 0.86 -2.25 14.80
C SER A 223 0.97 -1.10 15.80
N PRO A 224 1.30 0.13 15.35
CA PRO A 224 1.16 1.32 16.20
C PRO A 224 -0.28 1.58 16.65
N HIS A 225 -1.26 1.03 15.93
CA HIS A 225 -2.69 1.14 16.24
C HIS A 225 -3.09 0.42 17.53
N THR A 226 -2.32 -0.55 17.99
CA THR A 226 -2.60 -1.32 19.21
C THR A 226 -1.53 -1.09 20.27
N PRO A 227 -1.81 -1.44 21.54
CA PRO A 227 -0.79 -1.38 22.58
C PRO A 227 0.49 -2.17 22.20
N PRO A 228 1.66 -1.77 22.72
CA PRO A 228 2.91 -2.48 22.45
C PRO A 228 2.83 -3.98 22.80
N GLN A 229 3.61 -4.80 22.11
CA GLN A 229 3.71 -6.25 22.30
C GLN A 229 2.50 -7.08 21.83
N TYR A 230 1.57 -6.47 21.10
CA TYR A 230 0.50 -7.21 20.41
C TYR A 230 1.00 -7.65 19.03
N ILE A 231 1.24 -8.96 18.89
CA ILE A 231 1.57 -9.59 17.59
C ILE A 231 0.25 -9.89 16.88
N TRP A 232 0.14 -9.46 15.63
CA TRP A 232 -1.09 -9.67 14.88
C TRP A 232 -1.05 -10.96 14.06
N GLN A 233 -2.14 -11.74 14.12
CA GLN A 233 -2.27 -12.98 13.38
C GLN A 233 -2.20 -12.78 11.86
N ILE A 234 -2.71 -11.64 11.36
CA ILE A 234 -2.61 -11.31 9.93
C ILE A 234 -1.16 -11.14 9.48
N ALA A 235 -0.30 -10.56 10.33
CA ALA A 235 1.13 -10.43 10.03
C ALA A 235 1.83 -11.81 10.00
N LEU A 236 1.50 -12.72 10.92
CA LEU A 236 2.01 -14.09 10.92
C LEU A 236 1.55 -14.85 9.66
N SER A 237 0.29 -14.65 9.25
CA SER A 237 -0.25 -15.21 8.01
C SER A 237 0.51 -14.68 6.78
N MET A 238 0.74 -13.37 6.69
CA MET A 238 1.52 -12.76 5.60
C MET A 238 2.97 -13.24 5.61
N GLN A 239 3.59 -13.37 6.78
CA GLN A 239 4.92 -13.94 6.90
C GLN A 239 5.00 -15.35 6.32
N GLY A 240 4.02 -16.21 6.60
CA GLY A 240 3.95 -17.56 6.05
C GLY A 240 3.67 -17.59 4.55
N LEU A 241 2.70 -16.78 4.06
CA LEU A 241 2.31 -16.71 2.65
C LEU A 241 3.43 -16.17 1.74
N THR A 242 4.29 -15.30 2.27
CA THR A 242 5.41 -14.69 1.53
C THR A 242 6.75 -15.38 1.80
N SER A 243 6.77 -16.41 2.63
CA SER A 243 8.00 -17.15 2.92
C SER A 243 8.41 -18.07 1.78
N THR A 244 9.70 -18.10 1.46
CA THR A 244 10.31 -19.09 0.57
C THR A 244 10.80 -20.35 1.33
N SER A 245 10.80 -20.31 2.69
CA SER A 245 11.22 -21.43 3.55
C SER A 245 10.04 -22.29 3.97
N ARG A 246 10.12 -23.60 3.66
CA ARG A 246 9.15 -24.59 4.17
C ARG A 246 9.19 -24.68 5.70
N GLU A 247 10.38 -24.59 6.28
CA GLU A 247 10.58 -24.68 7.73
C GLU A 247 9.90 -23.52 8.46
N GLU A 248 10.12 -22.29 7.99
CA GLU A 248 9.43 -21.11 8.54
C GLU A 248 7.91 -21.24 8.47
N ARG A 249 7.38 -21.68 7.33
CA ARG A 249 5.93 -21.89 7.18
C ARG A 249 5.38 -22.91 8.18
N LEU A 250 6.13 -23.98 8.46
CA LEU A 250 5.72 -24.98 9.45
C LEU A 250 5.80 -24.48 10.89
N GLN A 251 6.72 -23.53 11.18
CA GLN A 251 6.83 -22.92 12.51
C GLN A 251 5.70 -21.92 12.80
N LEU A 252 5.07 -21.38 11.75
CA LEU A 252 3.99 -20.41 11.85
C LEU A 252 2.60 -21.05 11.95
N LEU A 253 2.47 -22.36 11.70
CA LEU A 253 1.25 -23.16 11.88
C LEU A 253 1.09 -23.66 13.31
#